data_744c23254f0bbb1ff78fe2c3fec5424c
#
_entry.id   744c23254f0bbb1ff78fe2c3fec5424c
#
_cell.length_a   1.000
_cell.length_b   1.000
_cell.length_c   1.000
_cell.angle_alpha   90.00
_cell.angle_beta   90.00
_cell.angle_gamma   90.00
#
_symmetry.space_group_name_H-M   'P 1'
#
loop_
_entity.id
_entity.type
_entity.pdbx_description
1 polymer ?
#
loop_
_entity_poly.entity_id
_entity_poly.type
_entity_poly.pdbx_seq_one_letter_code
_entity_poly.pdbx_strand_id
1 'polypeptide(L)'
;MTLSEVNSHVNDGYNGTAPDSPGGPQLRPQSLLLAFFGDHVLEEGPVCVYSGSIIDVLGRVGVGEQAVRSTLTRMVGRGLLQRQRQGRRMYFGLTPHATQILHDGRTRVWETSAVNDDWDGTWTLLGFSLPEAWQRQRHDLRSRLTWSGFGPLYSGLWIAPGRVDVSEIVAELGIAAHVKIFHACADAATDVDVMIRDTWDLETIAARYIAFENRWISHVGDTTLDPLATHLRLVAEWLGTIRTDPRLPVRHLPPDWPARSAEKTFRRLAEQTGEPGRRVAAELLETTPVQPS
;
A
#
# COMPACT_ATOMS: atom_id res chain seq x y z
N MET A 1 12.88 -8.83 -10.96
CA MET A 1 11.86 -7.77 -10.75
C MET A 1 11.25 -8.03 -9.38
N THR A 2 11.48 -7.18 -8.45
CA THR A 2 11.41 -7.45 -7.01
C THR A 2 10.30 -6.63 -6.35
N LEU A 3 9.91 -6.96 -5.10
CA LEU A 3 8.97 -6.19 -4.24
C LEU A 3 9.20 -4.67 -4.33
N SER A 4 10.43 -4.27 -4.54
CA SER A 4 10.84 -2.88 -4.65
C SER A 4 10.60 -2.25 -6.02
N GLU A 5 10.75 -2.98 -7.10
CA GLU A 5 10.36 -2.47 -8.43
C GLU A 5 8.85 -2.30 -8.52
N VAL A 6 8.09 -3.18 -7.87
CA VAL A 6 6.64 -3.02 -7.73
C VAL A 6 6.30 -1.87 -6.78
N ASN A 7 7.04 -1.70 -5.68
CA ASN A 7 6.88 -0.54 -4.80
C ASN A 7 7.29 0.78 -5.48
N SER A 8 8.36 0.82 -6.26
CA SER A 8 8.68 2.01 -7.06
C SER A 8 7.65 2.23 -8.17
N HIS A 9 7.09 1.18 -8.76
CA HIS A 9 6.07 1.25 -9.80
C HIS A 9 4.65 1.47 -9.28
N VAL A 10 4.38 1.09 -8.03
CA VAL A 10 3.19 1.51 -7.29
C VAL A 10 3.35 2.99 -6.87
N ASN A 11 4.59 3.48 -6.70
CA ASN A 11 4.90 4.87 -6.34
C ASN A 11 4.75 5.86 -7.50
N ASP A 12 5.08 5.51 -8.75
CA ASP A 12 4.77 6.36 -9.93
C ASP A 12 3.26 6.66 -10.03
N GLY A 13 2.51 6.00 -9.16
CA GLY A 13 1.10 6.17 -8.91
C GLY A 13 0.73 7.34 -7.98
N TYR A 14 1.63 7.90 -7.18
CA TYR A 14 1.28 8.82 -6.08
C TYR A 14 2.16 10.08 -5.99
N ASN A 15 2.70 10.59 -7.10
CA ASN A 15 3.28 11.93 -7.08
C ASN A 15 2.14 12.95 -7.04
N GLY A 16 1.85 13.41 -5.82
CA GLY A 16 0.92 14.49 -5.56
C GLY A 16 1.52 15.80 -6.04
N THR A 17 0.89 16.40 -7.01
CA THR A 17 0.78 17.85 -7.18
C THR A 17 -0.36 18.14 -8.15
N ALA A 18 -1.56 18.33 -7.60
CA ALA A 18 -2.53 19.27 -8.14
C ALA A 18 -3.47 19.66 -7.01
N PRO A 19 -3.81 20.95 -6.84
CA PRO A 19 -4.70 21.40 -5.82
C PRO A 19 -6.13 20.93 -6.10
N ASP A 20 -6.86 20.72 -5.03
CA ASP A 20 -8.24 20.29 -4.90
C ASP A 20 -9.18 20.71 -6.04
N SER A 21 -9.60 19.71 -6.82
CA SER A 21 -10.90 19.74 -7.44
C SER A 21 -11.94 19.22 -6.42
N PRO A 22 -13.21 19.66 -6.44
CA PRO A 22 -14.25 19.31 -5.47
C PRO A 22 -14.77 17.85 -5.60
N GLY A 23 -13.90 16.92 -5.87
CA GLY A 23 -14.14 15.48 -5.87
C GLY A 23 -12.86 14.82 -5.45
N GLY A 24 -12.75 14.32 -4.23
CA GLY A 24 -11.60 13.73 -3.56
C GLY A 24 -10.40 13.26 -4.39
N PRO A 25 -9.29 12.78 -3.83
CA PRO A 25 -8.12 12.33 -4.59
C PRO A 25 -8.58 11.27 -5.59
N GLN A 26 -8.35 11.54 -6.86
CA GLN A 26 -8.71 10.61 -7.93
C GLN A 26 -7.83 9.37 -7.78
N LEU A 27 -8.38 8.30 -7.21
CA LEU A 27 -7.70 7.02 -7.08
C LEU A 27 -7.26 6.53 -8.46
N ARG A 28 -6.01 6.14 -8.57
CA ARG A 28 -5.50 5.65 -9.85
C ARG A 28 -6.09 4.28 -10.17
N PRO A 29 -6.39 4.00 -11.45
CA PRO A 29 -6.96 2.72 -11.86
C PRO A 29 -6.13 1.51 -11.39
N GLN A 30 -4.81 1.64 -11.28
CA GLN A 30 -3.95 0.57 -10.76
C GLN A 30 -4.20 0.28 -9.28
N SER A 31 -4.40 1.29 -8.44
CA SER A 31 -4.70 1.08 -7.01
C SER A 31 -6.04 0.38 -6.81
N LEU A 32 -7.04 0.76 -7.61
CA LEU A 32 -8.36 0.11 -7.60
C LEU A 32 -8.28 -1.34 -8.10
N LEU A 33 -7.46 -1.62 -9.14
CA LEU A 33 -7.22 -2.99 -9.61
C LEU A 33 -6.51 -3.83 -8.55
N LEU A 34 -5.53 -3.28 -7.85
CA LEU A 34 -4.85 -4.01 -6.77
C LEU A 34 -5.81 -4.32 -5.61
N ALA A 35 -6.66 -3.37 -5.21
CA ALA A 35 -7.72 -3.62 -4.23
C ALA A 35 -8.70 -4.70 -4.72
N PHE A 36 -9.15 -4.60 -5.97
CA PHE A 36 -10.03 -5.59 -6.58
C PHE A 36 -9.43 -7.01 -6.56
N PHE A 37 -8.18 -7.16 -7.04
CA PHE A 37 -7.52 -8.47 -7.05
C PHE A 37 -7.23 -8.98 -5.63
N GLY A 38 -6.90 -8.09 -4.69
CA GLY A 38 -6.66 -8.44 -3.28
C GLY A 38 -7.90 -8.94 -2.55
N ASP A 39 -9.06 -8.33 -2.80
CA ASP A 39 -10.30 -8.64 -2.08
C ASP A 39 -11.15 -9.74 -2.74
N HIS A 40 -11.05 -9.90 -4.07
CA HIS A 40 -11.97 -10.75 -4.81
C HIS A 40 -11.32 -11.89 -5.60
N VAL A 41 -9.99 -11.92 -5.69
CA VAL A 41 -9.28 -12.92 -6.54
C VAL A 41 -8.20 -13.67 -5.74
N LEU A 42 -7.53 -12.99 -4.83
CA LEU A 42 -6.36 -13.52 -4.13
C LEU A 42 -6.63 -14.86 -3.42
N GLU A 43 -7.77 -14.99 -2.75
CA GLU A 43 -8.15 -16.18 -1.98
C GLU A 43 -8.83 -17.28 -2.83
N GLU A 44 -9.21 -16.97 -4.07
CA GLU A 44 -9.84 -17.93 -4.99
C GLU A 44 -8.83 -18.93 -5.61
N GLY A 45 -7.55 -18.77 -5.26
CA GLY A 45 -6.46 -19.59 -5.81
C GLY A 45 -6.03 -19.15 -7.23
N PRO A 46 -5.46 -20.06 -8.04
CA PRO A 46 -4.89 -19.72 -9.34
C PRO A 46 -5.99 -19.57 -10.42
N VAL A 47 -6.70 -18.45 -10.37
CA VAL A 47 -7.75 -18.10 -11.34
C VAL A 47 -7.40 -16.84 -12.15
N CYS A 48 -7.98 -16.76 -13.34
CA CYS A 48 -8.01 -15.58 -14.18
C CYS A 48 -9.43 -15.05 -14.32
N VAL A 49 -9.61 -13.73 -14.29
CA VAL A 49 -10.88 -13.03 -14.42
C VAL A 49 -11.05 -12.48 -15.82
N TYR A 50 -12.25 -12.61 -16.38
CA TYR A 50 -12.60 -12.04 -17.69
C TYR A 50 -12.45 -10.51 -17.69
N SER A 51 -11.84 -9.98 -18.75
CA SER A 51 -11.61 -8.53 -18.87
C SER A 51 -12.89 -7.70 -18.87
N GLY A 52 -14.00 -8.24 -19.38
CA GLY A 52 -15.31 -7.58 -19.33
C GLY A 52 -15.79 -7.41 -17.89
N SER A 53 -15.73 -8.48 -17.08
CA SER A 53 -16.07 -8.40 -15.65
C SER A 53 -15.23 -7.36 -14.90
N ILE A 54 -13.92 -7.29 -15.17
CA ILE A 54 -13.04 -6.28 -14.57
C ILE A 54 -13.47 -4.86 -14.98
N ILE A 55 -13.83 -4.66 -16.25
CA ILE A 55 -14.30 -3.37 -16.77
C ILE A 55 -15.62 -2.98 -16.09
N ASP A 56 -16.56 -3.90 -15.94
CA ASP A 56 -17.86 -3.65 -15.31
C ASP A 56 -17.70 -3.26 -13.84
N VAL A 57 -16.84 -3.97 -13.10
CA VAL A 57 -16.53 -3.66 -11.70
C VAL A 57 -15.86 -2.28 -11.57
N LEU A 58 -14.83 -2.01 -12.38
CA LEU A 58 -14.12 -0.72 -12.32
C LEU A 58 -14.98 0.44 -12.86
N GLY A 59 -15.93 0.16 -13.76
CA GLY A 59 -16.92 1.12 -14.23
C GLY A 59 -17.80 1.68 -13.10
N ARG A 60 -18.14 0.85 -12.10
CA ARG A 60 -18.90 1.27 -10.91
C ARG A 60 -18.16 2.32 -10.06
N VAL A 61 -16.84 2.29 -10.07
CA VAL A 61 -16.01 3.30 -9.39
C VAL A 61 -15.62 4.48 -10.31
N GLY A 62 -16.19 4.55 -11.51
CA GLY A 62 -16.01 5.66 -12.45
C GLY A 62 -14.76 5.56 -13.32
N VAL A 63 -14.14 4.38 -13.43
CA VAL A 63 -12.97 4.17 -14.31
C VAL A 63 -13.45 3.75 -15.69
N GLY A 64 -13.16 4.55 -16.71
CA GLY A 64 -13.54 4.24 -18.10
C GLY A 64 -12.82 3.00 -18.65
N GLU A 65 -13.49 2.27 -19.55
CA GLU A 65 -13.02 1.02 -20.17
C GLU A 65 -11.59 1.11 -20.70
N GLN A 66 -11.27 2.19 -21.45
CA GLN A 66 -9.93 2.35 -22.04
C GLN A 66 -8.84 2.51 -20.96
N ALA A 67 -9.13 3.19 -19.85
CA ALA A 67 -8.22 3.33 -18.72
C ALA A 67 -8.00 1.98 -18.02
N VAL A 68 -9.04 1.15 -17.88
CA VAL A 68 -8.92 -0.22 -17.37
C VAL A 68 -8.03 -1.05 -18.27
N ARG A 69 -8.32 -1.11 -19.59
CA ARG A 69 -7.56 -1.89 -20.56
C ARG A 69 -6.09 -1.51 -20.62
N SER A 70 -5.80 -0.20 -20.65
CA SER A 70 -4.42 0.29 -20.67
C SER A 70 -3.67 -0.04 -19.37
N THR A 71 -4.36 0.01 -18.22
CA THR A 71 -3.76 -0.33 -16.93
C THR A 71 -3.49 -1.83 -16.80
N LEU A 72 -4.43 -2.69 -17.22
CA LEU A 72 -4.22 -4.15 -17.28
C LEU A 72 -3.00 -4.50 -18.14
N THR A 73 -2.87 -3.87 -19.32
CA THR A 73 -1.72 -4.09 -20.20
C THR A 73 -0.40 -3.69 -19.54
N ARG A 74 -0.36 -2.53 -18.84
CA ARG A 74 0.83 -2.10 -18.10
C ARG A 74 1.15 -3.04 -16.95
N MET A 75 0.15 -3.53 -16.22
CA MET A 75 0.35 -4.48 -15.13
C MET A 75 0.91 -5.82 -15.63
N VAL A 76 0.50 -6.27 -16.81
CA VAL A 76 1.12 -7.45 -17.47
C VAL A 76 2.58 -7.16 -17.84
N GLY A 77 2.86 -6.02 -18.46
CA GLY A 77 4.23 -5.62 -18.82
C GLY A 77 5.17 -5.47 -17.61
N ARG A 78 4.61 -5.22 -16.42
CA ARG A 78 5.34 -5.14 -15.16
C ARG A 78 5.41 -6.47 -14.39
N GLY A 79 4.89 -7.56 -14.95
CA GLY A 79 4.90 -8.87 -14.30
C GLY A 79 3.97 -9.00 -13.08
N LEU A 80 2.99 -8.10 -12.92
CA LEU A 80 1.98 -8.20 -11.86
C LEU A 80 0.82 -9.09 -12.25
N LEU A 81 0.41 -9.04 -13.51
CA LEU A 81 -0.64 -9.87 -14.05
C LEU A 81 -0.11 -10.76 -15.18
N GLN A 82 -0.68 -11.92 -15.29
CA GLN A 82 -0.59 -12.77 -16.48
C GLN A 82 -1.88 -12.66 -17.28
N ARG A 83 -1.77 -12.85 -18.59
CA ARG A 83 -2.94 -12.85 -19.49
C ARG A 83 -3.13 -14.22 -20.10
N GLN A 84 -4.38 -14.64 -20.18
CA GLN A 84 -4.79 -15.90 -20.80
C GLN A 84 -5.89 -15.63 -21.80
N ARG A 85 -5.79 -16.21 -23.00
CA ARG A 85 -6.82 -16.09 -24.02
C ARG A 85 -7.64 -17.39 -24.12
N GLN A 86 -8.97 -17.25 -24.08
CA GLN A 86 -9.88 -18.36 -24.37
C GLN A 86 -10.84 -17.94 -25.47
N GLY A 87 -10.65 -18.52 -26.67
CA GLY A 87 -11.39 -18.12 -27.87
C GLY A 87 -11.18 -16.64 -28.20
N ARG A 88 -12.26 -15.86 -28.15
CA ARG A 88 -12.24 -14.40 -28.38
C ARG A 88 -12.09 -13.56 -27.09
N ARG A 89 -12.11 -14.19 -25.93
CA ARG A 89 -12.09 -13.53 -24.63
C ARG A 89 -10.70 -13.49 -24.04
N MET A 90 -10.39 -12.42 -23.33
CA MET A 90 -9.13 -12.21 -22.63
C MET A 90 -9.38 -12.23 -21.12
N TYR A 91 -8.57 -13.00 -20.40
CA TYR A 91 -8.60 -13.16 -18.95
C TYR A 91 -7.29 -12.69 -18.34
N PHE A 92 -7.35 -12.19 -17.11
CA PHE A 92 -6.19 -11.70 -16.36
C PHE A 92 -6.16 -12.34 -14.96
N GLY A 93 -5.01 -12.88 -14.57
CA GLY A 93 -4.78 -13.48 -13.25
C GLY A 93 -3.52 -12.92 -12.61
N LEU A 94 -3.39 -13.14 -11.31
CA LEU A 94 -2.20 -12.75 -10.57
C LEU A 94 -1.00 -13.60 -10.99
N THR A 95 0.18 -12.99 -11.05
CA THR A 95 1.44 -13.75 -11.07
C THR A 95 1.81 -14.19 -9.64
N PRO A 96 2.66 -15.22 -9.44
CA PRO A 96 3.14 -15.60 -8.11
C PRO A 96 3.74 -14.41 -7.34
N HIS A 97 4.47 -13.55 -8.04
CA HIS A 97 5.03 -12.33 -7.48
C HIS A 97 3.94 -11.35 -6.99
N ALA A 98 2.91 -11.08 -7.81
CA ALA A 98 1.81 -10.21 -7.38
C ALA A 98 0.99 -10.83 -6.23
N THR A 99 0.83 -12.15 -6.22
CA THR A 99 0.18 -12.86 -5.11
C THR A 99 0.88 -12.58 -3.78
N GLN A 100 2.22 -12.70 -3.74
CA GLN A 100 2.99 -12.37 -2.55
C GLN A 100 2.79 -10.92 -2.09
N ILE A 101 2.88 -9.96 -3.00
CA ILE A 101 2.67 -8.53 -2.69
C ILE A 101 1.27 -8.26 -2.13
N LEU A 102 0.24 -8.89 -2.70
CA LEU A 102 -1.12 -8.71 -2.23
C LEU A 102 -1.37 -9.38 -0.88
N HIS A 103 -0.73 -10.50 -0.57
CA HIS A 103 -0.76 -11.08 0.78
C HIS A 103 -0.15 -10.12 1.81
N ASP A 104 1.03 -9.53 1.53
CA ASP A 104 1.65 -8.54 2.41
C ASP A 104 0.76 -7.30 2.59
N GLY A 105 0.14 -6.83 1.49
CA GLY A 105 -0.83 -5.74 1.51
C GLY A 105 -2.07 -6.06 2.33
N ARG A 106 -2.59 -7.28 2.22
CA ARG A 106 -3.73 -7.78 2.98
C ARG A 106 -3.44 -7.78 4.49
N THR A 107 -2.30 -8.33 4.89
CA THR A 107 -1.86 -8.31 6.29
C THR A 107 -1.79 -6.88 6.84
N ARG A 108 -1.25 -5.94 6.07
CA ARG A 108 -1.19 -4.53 6.47
C ARG A 108 -2.58 -3.90 6.63
N VAL A 109 -3.51 -4.19 5.73
CA VAL A 109 -4.87 -3.61 5.75
C VAL A 109 -5.72 -4.22 6.85
N TRP A 110 -5.67 -5.54 7.03
CA TRP A 110 -6.65 -6.27 7.83
C TRP A 110 -6.15 -6.72 9.20
N GLU A 111 -4.86 -7.05 9.32
CA GLU A 111 -4.29 -7.67 10.51
C GLU A 111 -3.42 -6.71 11.32
N THR A 112 -2.94 -5.63 10.69
CA THR A 112 -2.04 -4.68 11.33
C THR A 112 -2.80 -3.43 11.74
N SER A 113 -2.70 -3.02 13.02
CA SER A 113 -3.28 -1.75 13.49
C SER A 113 -2.53 -0.55 12.86
N ALA A 114 -3.27 0.53 12.59
CA ALA A 114 -2.67 1.80 12.15
C ALA A 114 -1.84 2.48 13.25
N VAL A 115 -1.97 2.04 14.50
CA VAL A 115 -1.18 2.55 15.62
C VAL A 115 -0.24 1.47 16.15
N ASN A 116 0.93 1.88 16.65
CA ASN A 116 1.92 1.00 17.25
C ASN A 116 1.89 1.19 18.78
N ASP A 117 0.97 0.46 19.41
CA ASP A 117 0.77 0.48 20.88
C ASP A 117 1.79 -0.41 21.60
N ASP A 118 2.23 -1.51 20.95
CA ASP A 118 3.02 -2.58 21.58
C ASP A 118 4.53 -2.46 21.31
N TRP A 119 5.00 -1.25 20.96
CA TRP A 119 6.43 -1.05 20.68
C TRP A 119 7.29 -1.30 21.91
N ASP A 120 8.27 -2.18 21.74
CA ASP A 120 9.17 -2.69 22.81
C ASP A 120 10.36 -1.77 23.14
N GLY A 121 10.46 -0.60 22.53
CA GLY A 121 11.61 0.30 22.68
C GLY A 121 12.72 0.06 21.65
N THR A 122 12.61 -0.96 20.82
CA THR A 122 13.62 -1.28 19.81
C THR A 122 13.50 -0.40 18.58
N TRP A 123 14.64 0.04 18.05
CA TRP A 123 14.80 0.71 16.78
C TRP A 123 15.68 -0.12 15.85
N THR A 124 15.37 -0.13 14.57
CA THR A 124 16.29 -0.59 13.53
C THR A 124 17.06 0.58 12.98
N LEU A 125 18.37 0.56 13.12
CA LEU A 125 19.28 1.54 12.56
C LEU A 125 19.98 0.94 11.33
N LEU A 126 19.98 1.67 10.24
CA LEU A 126 20.67 1.31 9.01
C LEU A 126 21.65 2.41 8.64
N GLY A 127 22.93 2.10 8.81
CA GLY A 127 24.04 2.93 8.39
C GLY A 127 24.57 2.49 7.03
N PHE A 128 24.78 3.42 6.10
CA PHE A 128 25.38 3.13 4.80
C PHE A 128 26.40 4.17 4.35
N SER A 129 27.40 3.70 3.62
CA SER A 129 28.38 4.53 2.93
C SER A 129 28.59 3.98 1.53
N LEU A 130 27.93 4.60 0.54
CA LEU A 130 28.03 4.21 -0.86
C LEU A 130 29.02 5.11 -1.61
N PRO A 131 29.79 4.56 -2.57
CA PRO A 131 30.66 5.36 -3.45
C PRO A 131 29.88 6.50 -4.12
N GLU A 132 30.53 7.64 -4.38
CA GLU A 132 29.89 8.80 -5.01
C GLU A 132 29.29 8.47 -6.38
N ALA A 133 29.94 7.62 -7.14
CA ALA A 133 29.46 7.19 -8.46
C ALA A 133 28.13 6.39 -8.42
N TRP A 134 27.73 5.89 -7.24
CA TRP A 134 26.53 5.05 -7.09
C TRP A 134 25.28 5.89 -6.78
N GLN A 135 25.03 6.93 -7.56
CA GLN A 135 23.89 7.84 -7.35
C GLN A 135 22.55 7.13 -7.48
N ARG A 136 22.41 6.21 -8.46
CA ARG A 136 21.19 5.43 -8.66
C ARG A 136 20.91 4.52 -7.47
N GLN A 137 21.87 3.72 -7.05
CA GLN A 137 21.72 2.83 -5.90
C GLN A 137 21.39 3.61 -4.62
N ARG A 138 21.99 4.80 -4.43
CA ARG A 138 21.70 5.68 -3.30
C ARG A 138 20.26 6.19 -3.34
N HIS A 139 19.77 6.61 -4.51
CA HIS A 139 18.38 7.02 -4.70
C HIS A 139 17.42 5.87 -4.43
N ASP A 140 17.68 4.70 -5.03
CA ASP A 140 16.85 3.51 -4.89
C ASP A 140 16.82 3.03 -3.42
N LEU A 141 17.98 3.00 -2.73
CA LEU A 141 18.04 2.66 -1.32
C LEU A 141 17.19 3.60 -0.46
N ARG A 142 17.35 4.92 -0.61
CA ARG A 142 16.57 5.91 0.15
C ARG A 142 15.08 5.77 -0.09
N SER A 143 14.68 5.59 -1.32
CA SER A 143 13.28 5.38 -1.68
C SER A 143 12.71 4.13 -1.00
N ARG A 144 13.44 3.02 -1.03
CA ARG A 144 13.03 1.75 -0.41
C ARG A 144 12.98 1.84 1.12
N LEU A 145 13.97 2.49 1.73
CA LEU A 145 13.98 2.71 3.18
C LEU A 145 12.77 3.53 3.63
N THR A 146 12.45 4.63 2.93
CA THR A 146 11.23 5.41 3.22
C THR A 146 9.97 4.55 3.15
N TRP A 147 9.89 3.66 2.15
CA TRP A 147 8.78 2.72 2.02
C TRP A 147 8.68 1.68 3.13
N SER A 148 9.81 1.32 3.72
CA SER A 148 9.89 0.40 4.86
C SER A 148 9.71 1.12 6.21
N GLY A 149 9.31 2.40 6.21
CA GLY A 149 9.06 3.17 7.42
C GLY A 149 10.30 3.85 8.02
N PHE A 150 11.46 3.76 7.35
CA PHE A 150 12.64 4.46 7.83
C PHE A 150 12.57 5.96 7.55
N GLY A 151 13.09 6.73 8.52
CA GLY A 151 13.40 8.14 8.36
C GLY A 151 14.92 8.40 8.42
N PRO A 152 15.41 9.50 7.79
CA PRO A 152 16.81 9.86 7.82
C PRO A 152 17.16 10.51 9.16
N LEU A 153 17.92 9.80 10.02
CA LEU A 153 18.38 10.34 11.29
C LEU A 153 19.57 11.29 11.08
N TYR A 154 20.55 10.85 10.28
CA TYR A 154 21.70 11.64 9.83
C TYR A 154 22.09 11.27 8.40
N SER A 155 23.05 12.01 7.83
CA SER A 155 23.60 11.65 6.52
C SER A 155 24.19 10.23 6.57
N GLY A 156 23.57 9.29 5.83
CA GLY A 156 23.99 7.90 5.79
C GLY A 156 23.54 7.04 6.98
N LEU A 157 22.75 7.57 7.91
CA LEU A 157 22.15 6.81 9.01
C LEU A 157 20.63 6.97 9.01
N TRP A 158 19.92 5.87 8.90
CA TRP A 158 18.47 5.82 8.86
C TRP A 158 17.93 4.99 10.03
N ILE A 159 16.71 5.30 10.47
CA ILE A 159 16.08 4.70 11.64
C ILE A 159 14.63 4.34 11.32
N ALA A 160 14.17 3.20 11.86
CA ALA A 160 12.77 2.78 11.83
C ALA A 160 12.36 2.21 13.19
N PRO A 161 11.10 2.35 13.62
CA PRO A 161 10.62 1.74 14.85
C PRO A 161 10.50 0.22 14.70
N GLY A 162 10.86 -0.50 15.76
CA GLY A 162 10.80 -1.96 15.82
C GLY A 162 11.94 -2.66 15.05
N ARG A 163 11.74 -3.95 14.81
CA ARG A 163 12.67 -4.78 14.04
C ARG A 163 12.17 -4.88 12.60
N VAL A 164 12.84 -4.16 11.69
CA VAL A 164 12.51 -4.16 10.26
C VAL A 164 13.57 -4.96 9.51
N ASP A 165 13.14 -5.99 8.78
CA ASP A 165 14.03 -6.74 7.90
C ASP A 165 14.22 -6.00 6.57
N VAL A 166 15.46 -5.73 6.24
CA VAL A 166 15.87 -5.05 4.99
C VAL A 166 16.83 -5.92 4.16
N SER A 167 16.94 -7.20 4.50
CA SER A 167 17.88 -8.15 3.87
C SER A 167 17.66 -8.23 2.35
N GLU A 168 16.42 -8.30 1.92
CA GLU A 168 16.04 -8.34 0.51
C GLU A 168 16.46 -7.06 -0.22
N ILE A 169 16.17 -5.88 0.37
CA ILE A 169 16.56 -4.57 -0.21
C ILE A 169 18.08 -4.51 -0.41
N VAL A 170 18.83 -4.92 0.60
CA VAL A 170 20.30 -4.89 0.58
C VAL A 170 20.87 -5.86 -0.46
N ALA A 171 20.29 -7.08 -0.54
CA ALA A 171 20.72 -8.11 -1.49
C ALA A 171 20.48 -7.70 -2.94
N GLU A 172 19.28 -7.18 -3.24
CA GLU A 172 18.89 -6.77 -4.58
C GLU A 172 19.68 -5.59 -5.13
N LEU A 173 20.00 -4.63 -4.27
CA LEU A 173 20.84 -3.50 -4.65
C LEU A 173 22.32 -3.86 -4.72
N GLY A 174 22.71 -5.07 -4.27
CA GLY A 174 24.10 -5.50 -4.26
C GLY A 174 25.00 -4.67 -3.34
N ILE A 175 24.45 -4.10 -2.26
CA ILE A 175 25.14 -3.11 -1.41
C ILE A 175 25.56 -3.65 -0.03
N ALA A 176 25.52 -4.96 0.19
CA ALA A 176 25.75 -5.59 1.50
C ALA A 176 27.09 -5.17 2.15
N ALA A 177 28.16 -5.00 1.37
CA ALA A 177 29.46 -4.55 1.88
C ALA A 177 29.45 -3.09 2.40
N HIS A 178 28.48 -2.28 1.99
CA HIS A 178 28.38 -0.88 2.29
C HIS A 178 27.32 -0.50 3.33
N VAL A 179 26.63 -1.50 3.90
CA VAL A 179 25.52 -1.31 4.85
C VAL A 179 25.87 -1.99 6.18
N LYS A 180 25.45 -1.36 7.27
CA LYS A 180 25.47 -1.95 8.62
C LYS A 180 24.08 -1.77 9.22
N ILE A 181 23.53 -2.82 9.80
CA ILE A 181 22.20 -2.84 10.40
C ILE A 181 22.36 -3.18 11.88
N PHE A 182 21.67 -2.42 12.74
CA PHE A 182 21.66 -2.62 14.17
C PHE A 182 20.23 -2.59 14.68
N HIS A 183 19.98 -3.34 15.74
CA HIS A 183 18.79 -3.20 16.56
C HIS A 183 19.26 -2.64 17.91
N ALA A 184 18.69 -1.50 18.32
CA ALA A 184 19.13 -0.77 19.49
C ALA A 184 17.95 -0.09 20.20
N CYS A 185 18.14 0.20 21.47
CA CYS A 185 17.24 1.11 22.21
C CYS A 185 17.91 2.48 22.33
N ALA A 186 17.09 3.52 22.40
CA ALA A 186 17.60 4.87 22.70
C ALA A 186 18.16 4.93 24.12
N ASP A 187 19.30 5.57 24.28
CA ASP A 187 19.86 5.87 25.60
C ASP A 187 19.02 6.95 26.30
N ALA A 188 19.08 6.99 27.65
CA ALA A 188 18.35 7.96 28.46
C ALA A 188 18.68 9.43 28.14
N ALA A 189 19.86 9.70 27.55
CA ALA A 189 20.25 11.03 27.10
C ALA A 189 19.60 11.45 25.76
N THR A 190 18.90 10.54 25.08
CA THR A 190 18.24 10.81 23.80
C THR A 190 16.79 11.20 24.01
N ASP A 191 16.42 12.43 23.65
CA ASP A 191 15.02 12.84 23.58
C ASP A 191 14.37 12.22 22.33
N VAL A 192 13.62 11.13 22.56
CA VAL A 192 12.96 10.37 21.49
C VAL A 192 11.87 11.18 20.80
N ASP A 193 11.15 12.04 21.54
CA ASP A 193 10.08 12.88 20.96
C ASP A 193 10.65 13.92 20.00
N VAL A 194 11.79 14.53 20.35
CA VAL A 194 12.52 15.43 19.46
C VAL A 194 13.03 14.66 18.23
N MET A 195 13.68 13.53 18.45
CA MET A 195 14.20 12.69 17.37
C MET A 195 13.11 12.30 16.35
N ILE A 196 11.92 11.94 16.82
CA ILE A 196 10.79 11.59 15.95
C ILE A 196 10.34 12.80 15.13
N ARG A 197 10.15 13.96 15.75
CA ARG A 197 9.73 15.18 15.07
C ARG A 197 10.73 15.68 14.04
N ASP A 198 12.04 15.48 14.30
CA ASP A 198 13.08 15.88 13.36
C ASP A 198 13.24 14.90 12.19
N THR A 199 12.84 13.64 12.39
CA THR A 199 13.05 12.56 11.42
C THR A 199 11.86 12.36 10.47
N TRP A 200 10.62 12.56 10.96
CA TRP A 200 9.40 12.35 10.17
C TRP A 200 8.51 13.59 10.16
N ASP A 201 7.90 13.85 9.01
CA ASP A 201 6.88 14.88 8.84
C ASP A 201 5.54 14.41 9.43
N LEU A 202 5.39 14.59 10.75
CA LEU A 202 4.19 14.17 11.48
C LEU A 202 2.93 14.90 11.00
N GLU A 203 3.05 16.16 10.58
CA GLU A 203 1.92 16.95 10.08
C GLU A 203 1.36 16.36 8.79
N THR A 204 2.23 16.02 7.85
CA THR A 204 1.82 15.36 6.59
C THR A 204 1.23 13.98 6.83
N ILE A 205 1.77 13.19 7.78
CA ILE A 205 1.21 11.88 8.12
C ILE A 205 -0.18 12.05 8.74
N ALA A 206 -0.34 12.94 9.74
CA ALA A 206 -1.62 13.22 10.38
C ALA A 206 -2.67 13.73 9.39
N ALA A 207 -2.28 14.66 8.52
CA ALA A 207 -3.19 15.23 7.51
C ALA A 207 -3.81 14.17 6.59
N ARG A 208 -3.08 13.08 6.26
CA ARG A 208 -3.62 11.98 5.45
C ARG A 208 -4.73 11.22 6.17
N TYR A 209 -4.56 10.91 7.46
CA TYR A 209 -5.57 10.27 8.28
C TYR A 209 -6.81 11.14 8.45
N ILE A 210 -6.62 12.43 8.71
CA ILE A 210 -7.70 13.41 8.82
C ILE A 210 -8.47 13.52 7.50
N ALA A 211 -7.77 13.61 6.38
CA ALA A 211 -8.41 13.68 5.07
C ALA A 211 -9.21 12.41 4.74
N PHE A 212 -8.67 11.23 5.09
CA PHE A 212 -9.37 9.96 4.97
C PHE A 212 -10.65 9.96 5.83
N GLU A 213 -10.53 10.26 7.12
CA GLU A 213 -11.67 10.26 8.03
C GLU A 213 -12.76 11.26 7.61
N ASN A 214 -12.40 12.50 7.31
CA ASN A 214 -13.35 13.53 6.85
C ASN A 214 -14.14 13.11 5.61
N ARG A 215 -13.53 12.35 4.71
CA ARG A 215 -14.21 11.84 3.51
C ARG A 215 -15.19 10.72 3.82
N TRP A 216 -14.81 9.84 4.72
CA TRP A 216 -15.52 8.58 4.91
C TRP A 216 -16.48 8.56 6.09
N ILE A 217 -16.32 9.42 7.09
CA ILE A 217 -17.12 9.39 8.32
C ILE A 217 -18.62 9.54 8.05
N SER A 218 -19.02 10.36 7.09
CA SER A 218 -20.42 10.58 6.71
C SER A 218 -21.06 9.37 6.02
N HIS A 219 -20.29 8.42 5.54
CA HIS A 219 -20.77 7.21 4.87
C HIS A 219 -21.05 6.05 5.84
N VAL A 220 -20.64 6.20 7.09
CA VAL A 220 -20.91 5.17 8.12
C VAL A 220 -22.39 5.09 8.40
N GLY A 221 -23.01 3.92 8.17
CA GLY A 221 -24.43 3.68 8.34
C GLY A 221 -25.29 4.05 7.12
N ASP A 222 -24.71 4.58 6.05
CA ASP A 222 -25.44 4.84 4.80
C ASP A 222 -25.64 3.53 4.02
N THR A 223 -26.87 3.06 3.93
CA THR A 223 -27.25 1.82 3.24
C THR A 223 -27.61 2.04 1.77
N THR A 224 -27.55 3.27 1.27
CA THR A 224 -27.85 3.59 -0.13
C THR A 224 -26.65 3.49 -1.05
N LEU A 225 -25.45 3.30 -0.50
CA LEU A 225 -24.20 3.19 -1.24
C LEU A 225 -24.15 1.89 -2.07
N ASP A 226 -23.54 1.96 -3.26
CA ASP A 226 -23.11 0.76 -3.97
C ASP A 226 -22.01 0.06 -3.14
N PRO A 227 -22.29 -1.11 -2.56
CA PRO A 227 -21.37 -1.71 -1.60
C PRO A 227 -20.04 -2.13 -2.25
N LEU A 228 -20.05 -2.61 -3.49
CA LEU A 228 -18.83 -3.02 -4.20
C LEU A 228 -17.96 -1.80 -4.55
N ALA A 229 -18.57 -0.76 -5.12
CA ALA A 229 -17.85 0.46 -5.49
C ALA A 229 -17.27 1.16 -4.24
N THR A 230 -18.06 1.23 -3.17
CA THR A 230 -17.64 1.85 -1.91
C THR A 230 -16.50 1.08 -1.27
N HIS A 231 -16.61 -0.26 -1.19
CA HIS A 231 -15.58 -1.12 -0.61
C HIS A 231 -14.24 -1.00 -1.35
N LEU A 232 -14.27 -1.07 -2.69
CA LEU A 232 -13.06 -0.93 -3.50
C LEU A 232 -12.35 0.41 -3.32
N ARG A 233 -13.12 1.50 -3.29
CA ARG A 233 -12.56 2.84 -3.05
C ARG A 233 -11.99 2.96 -1.65
N LEU A 234 -12.74 2.48 -0.65
CA LEU A 234 -12.33 2.50 0.76
C LEU A 234 -11.01 1.77 0.98
N VAL A 235 -10.90 0.53 0.49
CA VAL A 235 -9.69 -0.30 0.65
C VAL A 235 -8.51 0.32 -0.11
N ALA A 236 -8.72 0.77 -1.34
CA ALA A 236 -7.64 1.39 -2.13
C ALA A 236 -7.12 2.68 -1.49
N GLU A 237 -7.99 3.51 -0.91
CA GLU A 237 -7.62 4.75 -0.25
C GLU A 237 -6.96 4.48 1.11
N TRP A 238 -7.50 3.55 1.89
CA TRP A 238 -6.91 3.14 3.16
C TRP A 238 -5.50 2.61 2.97
N LEU A 239 -5.30 1.70 2.02
CA LEU A 239 -3.97 1.19 1.69
C LEU A 239 -3.01 2.34 1.29
N GLY A 240 -3.49 3.33 0.52
CA GLY A 240 -2.71 4.52 0.19
C GLY A 240 -2.33 5.35 1.42
N THR A 241 -3.22 5.44 2.41
CA THR A 241 -3.02 6.18 3.66
C THR A 241 -1.97 5.51 4.55
N ILE A 242 -2.12 4.20 4.83
CA ILE A 242 -1.24 3.47 5.76
C ILE A 242 0.12 3.09 5.15
N ARG A 243 0.21 3.03 3.82
CA ARG A 243 1.41 2.56 3.12
C ARG A 243 2.67 3.39 3.42
N THR A 244 2.50 4.68 3.62
CA THR A 244 3.60 5.62 3.88
C THR A 244 3.72 6.00 5.35
N ASP A 245 2.93 5.38 6.22
CA ASP A 245 3.04 5.57 7.66
C ASP A 245 4.19 4.70 8.19
N PRO A 246 5.20 5.29 8.85
CA PRO A 246 6.28 4.56 9.50
C PRO A 246 5.82 3.75 10.72
N ARG A 247 4.56 3.89 11.16
CA ARG A 247 3.99 3.28 12.37
C ARG A 247 4.80 3.62 13.62
N LEU A 248 4.97 4.91 13.82
CA LEU A 248 5.67 5.42 14.99
C LEU A 248 4.97 5.00 16.30
N PRO A 249 5.73 4.78 17.37
CA PRO A 249 5.16 4.40 18.66
C PRO A 249 4.19 5.47 19.17
N VAL A 250 2.94 5.10 19.44
CA VAL A 250 1.86 6.04 19.79
C VAL A 250 2.15 6.87 21.03
N ARG A 251 2.94 6.33 21.97
CA ARG A 251 3.33 7.02 23.20
C ARG A 251 4.22 8.27 22.99
N HIS A 252 4.82 8.39 21.79
CA HIS A 252 5.67 9.51 21.37
C HIS A 252 4.98 10.42 20.35
N LEU A 253 3.70 10.18 20.07
CA LEU A 253 2.89 10.98 19.16
C LEU A 253 1.95 11.91 19.95
N PRO A 254 1.42 12.98 19.33
CA PRO A 254 0.40 13.81 19.94
C PRO A 254 -0.78 12.98 20.50
N PRO A 255 -1.39 13.39 21.64
CA PRO A 255 -2.49 12.63 22.25
C PRO A 255 -3.72 12.47 21.35
N ASP A 256 -3.92 13.40 20.43
CA ASP A 256 -5.00 13.44 19.43
C ASP A 256 -4.60 12.85 18.07
N TRP A 257 -3.62 11.93 18.05
CA TRP A 257 -3.14 11.32 16.83
C TRP A 257 -4.26 10.63 16.04
N PRO A 258 -4.51 11.03 14.77
CA PRO A 258 -5.76 10.72 14.07
C PRO A 258 -5.84 9.28 13.51
N ALA A 259 -4.75 8.51 13.54
CA ALA A 259 -4.72 7.19 12.92
C ALA A 259 -5.74 6.21 13.52
N ARG A 260 -5.94 6.25 14.87
CA ARG A 260 -6.89 5.37 15.56
C ARG A 260 -8.34 5.67 15.16
N SER A 261 -8.71 6.94 15.05
CA SER A 261 -10.06 7.36 14.65
C SER A 261 -10.32 7.01 13.18
N ALA A 262 -9.36 7.29 12.32
CA ALA A 262 -9.43 6.94 10.90
C ALA A 262 -9.54 5.41 10.69
N GLU A 263 -8.77 4.60 11.44
CA GLU A 263 -8.88 3.14 11.40
C GLU A 263 -10.27 2.67 11.83
N LYS A 264 -10.83 3.24 12.89
CA LYS A 264 -12.18 2.91 13.36
C LYS A 264 -13.23 3.17 12.28
N THR A 265 -13.11 4.31 11.58
CA THR A 265 -13.98 4.65 10.44
C THR A 265 -13.81 3.65 9.30
N PHE A 266 -12.56 3.31 8.95
CA PHE A 266 -12.26 2.28 7.95
C PHE A 266 -12.90 0.93 8.31
N ARG A 267 -12.67 0.41 9.52
CA ARG A 267 -13.18 -0.90 9.97
C ARG A 267 -14.71 -0.98 9.90
N ARG A 268 -15.41 0.06 10.39
CA ARG A 268 -16.88 0.11 10.33
C ARG A 268 -17.42 0.05 8.91
N LEU A 269 -16.85 0.82 8.00
CA LEU A 269 -17.27 0.82 6.60
C LEU A 269 -16.90 -0.48 5.89
N ALA A 270 -15.74 -1.04 6.19
CA ALA A 270 -15.31 -2.32 5.66
C ALA A 270 -16.24 -3.47 6.08
N GLU A 271 -16.70 -3.49 7.33
CA GLU A 271 -17.73 -4.42 7.82
C GLU A 271 -19.07 -4.21 7.10
N GLN A 272 -19.49 -2.94 6.95
CA GLN A 272 -20.76 -2.58 6.29
C GLN A 272 -20.80 -2.97 4.81
N THR A 273 -19.68 -2.83 4.10
CA THR A 273 -19.63 -2.96 2.63
C THR A 273 -19.00 -4.27 2.14
N GLY A 274 -18.20 -4.95 2.97
CA GLY A 274 -17.38 -6.07 2.55
C GLY A 274 -18.19 -7.27 2.06
N GLU A 275 -19.06 -7.82 2.90
CA GLU A 275 -19.88 -8.97 2.50
C GLU A 275 -20.91 -8.62 1.41
N PRO A 276 -21.65 -7.49 1.49
CA PRO A 276 -22.51 -7.08 0.37
C PRO A 276 -21.73 -6.85 -0.93
N GLY A 277 -20.55 -6.25 -0.86
CA GLY A 277 -19.67 -6.03 -2.02
C GLY A 277 -19.22 -7.34 -2.66
N ARG A 278 -18.83 -8.33 -1.85
CA ARG A 278 -18.46 -9.68 -2.36
C ARG A 278 -19.61 -10.36 -3.09
N ARG A 279 -20.84 -10.26 -2.60
CA ARG A 279 -22.01 -10.82 -3.30
C ARG A 279 -22.22 -10.19 -4.66
N VAL A 280 -22.15 -8.85 -4.75
CA VAL A 280 -22.25 -8.16 -6.04
C VAL A 280 -21.10 -8.53 -6.97
N ALA A 281 -19.87 -8.66 -6.46
CA ALA A 281 -18.73 -9.10 -7.25
C ALA A 281 -18.92 -10.52 -7.79
N ALA A 282 -19.38 -11.47 -6.96
CA ALA A 282 -19.62 -12.85 -7.36
C ALA A 282 -20.62 -13.00 -8.53
N GLU A 283 -21.61 -12.11 -8.61
CA GLU A 283 -22.58 -12.07 -9.72
C GLU A 283 -21.97 -11.54 -11.02
N LEU A 284 -20.93 -10.69 -10.93
CA LEU A 284 -20.29 -10.04 -12.08
C LEU A 284 -19.09 -10.80 -12.61
N LEU A 285 -18.40 -11.56 -11.73
CA LEU A 285 -17.11 -12.15 -12.07
C LEU A 285 -17.27 -13.46 -12.84
N GLU A 286 -16.75 -13.46 -14.05
CA GLU A 286 -16.50 -14.66 -14.83
C GLU A 286 -15.03 -15.05 -14.70
N THR A 287 -14.76 -16.21 -14.12
CA THR A 287 -13.41 -16.70 -13.84
C THR A 287 -13.11 -17.98 -14.61
N THR A 288 -11.82 -18.27 -14.78
CA THR A 288 -11.32 -19.52 -15.34
C THR A 288 -10.03 -19.93 -14.63
N PRO A 289 -9.73 -21.22 -14.45
CA PRO A 289 -8.45 -21.65 -13.92
C PRO A 289 -7.26 -21.14 -14.75
N VAL A 290 -6.16 -20.85 -14.08
CA VAL A 290 -4.88 -20.56 -14.75
C VAL A 290 -4.43 -21.80 -15.50
N GLN A 291 -4.12 -21.67 -16.78
CA GLN A 291 -3.56 -22.76 -17.57
C GLN A 291 -2.06 -22.89 -17.26
N PRO A 292 -1.56 -24.12 -17.04
CA PRO A 292 -0.12 -24.33 -16.92
C PRO A 292 0.57 -23.88 -18.22
N SER A 293 1.67 -23.14 -18.06
CA SER A 293 2.50 -22.63 -19.17
C SER A 293 3.28 -23.73 -19.84
#